data_05e02b6cf6d45c48a7ab5504b737451e
#
_entry.id   05e02b6cf6d45c48a7ab5504b737451e
#
_cell.length_a   1.000
_cell.length_b   1.000
_cell.length_c   1.000
_cell.angle_alpha   90.00
_cell.angle_beta   90.00
_cell.angle_gamma   90.00
#
_symmetry.space_group_name_H-M   'P 1'
#
loop_
_entity.id
_entity.type
_entity.pdbx_description
1 polymer ?
#
loop_
_entity_poly.entity_id
_entity_poly.type
_entity_poly.pdbx_seq_one_letter_code
_entity_poly.pdbx_strand_id
1 'polypeptide(L)'
;MLRCDAGGAALDRYLTDQVDALAGLRPGLIGDLAKAPGHVILPGGFMAVQQAIACGKGQPEAEAFLRNFVENAKASGLVASLIAQHKVQGLSVAPAA
;
A
#
# COMPACT_ATOMS: atom_id res chain seq x y z
N MET A 1 20.96 8.34 0.22
CA MET A 1 19.64 7.77 -0.19
C MET A 1 19.14 8.52 -1.42
N LEU A 2 18.75 7.79 -2.45
CA LEU A 2 18.16 8.36 -3.66
C LEU A 2 16.62 8.33 -3.54
N ARG A 3 15.96 9.41 -3.92
CA ARG A 3 14.50 9.49 -3.96
C ARG A 3 14.02 9.55 -5.40
N CYS A 4 12.89 8.92 -5.68
CA CYS A 4 12.23 8.95 -6.97
C CYS A 4 10.76 9.34 -6.79
N ASP A 5 10.20 10.04 -7.77
CA ASP A 5 8.85 10.60 -7.67
C ASP A 5 7.77 9.54 -7.94
N ALA A 6 8.13 8.42 -8.54
CA ALA A 6 7.19 7.34 -8.84
C ALA A 6 7.87 5.98 -8.67
N GLY A 7 7.07 4.96 -8.34
CA GLY A 7 7.57 3.61 -8.09
C GLY A 7 8.29 3.00 -9.30
N GLY A 8 7.78 3.23 -10.52
CA GLY A 8 8.43 2.75 -11.74
C GLY A 8 9.81 3.35 -11.95
N ALA A 9 9.97 4.65 -11.67
CA ALA A 9 11.27 5.31 -11.74
C ALA A 9 12.24 4.77 -10.68
N ALA A 10 11.75 4.41 -9.50
CA ALA A 10 12.57 3.84 -8.45
C ALA A 10 13.12 2.47 -8.85
N LEU A 11 12.29 1.61 -9.42
CA LEU A 11 12.73 0.30 -9.92
C LEU A 11 13.77 0.44 -11.02
N ASP A 12 13.53 1.33 -11.99
CA ASP A 12 14.47 1.56 -13.10
C ASP A 12 15.84 2.02 -12.57
N ARG A 13 15.88 2.93 -11.62
CA ARG A 13 17.14 3.39 -11.02
C ARG A 13 17.82 2.29 -10.23
N TYR A 14 17.05 1.50 -9.48
CA TYR A 14 17.60 0.37 -8.74
C TYR A 14 18.33 -0.61 -9.67
N LEU A 15 17.71 -0.94 -10.78
CA LEU A 15 18.28 -1.89 -11.75
C LEU A 15 19.44 -1.28 -12.56
N THR A 16 19.35 0.01 -12.90
CA THR A 16 20.32 0.69 -13.76
C THR A 16 21.53 1.19 -12.99
N ASP A 17 21.30 1.82 -11.84
CA ASP A 17 22.37 2.46 -11.04
C ASP A 17 23.05 1.48 -10.09
N GLN A 18 22.59 0.24 -10.03
CA GLN A 18 23.14 -0.83 -9.17
C GLN A 18 23.23 -0.43 -7.70
N VAL A 19 22.17 0.22 -7.18
CA VAL A 19 22.07 0.51 -5.77
C VAL A 19 21.77 -0.76 -4.97
N ASP A 20 22.13 -0.78 -3.69
CA ASP A 20 22.12 -1.99 -2.87
C ASP A 20 20.70 -2.47 -2.53
N ALA A 21 19.74 -1.58 -2.40
CA ALA A 21 18.38 -1.91 -1.99
C ALA A 21 17.35 -0.94 -2.55
N LEU A 22 16.13 -1.44 -2.71
CA LEU A 22 14.97 -0.66 -3.11
C LEU A 22 13.92 -0.73 -2.00
N ALA A 23 13.43 0.43 -1.54
CA ALA A 23 12.34 0.52 -0.59
C ALA A 23 11.04 0.88 -1.30
N GLY A 24 9.94 0.28 -0.90
CA GLY A 24 8.63 0.56 -1.47
C GLY A 24 7.51 -0.14 -0.72
N LEU A 25 6.29 0.05 -1.17
CA LEU A 25 5.14 -0.67 -0.66
C LEU A 25 5.19 -2.13 -1.09
N ARG A 26 4.94 -3.04 -0.15
CA ARG A 26 5.06 -4.48 -0.43
C ARG A 26 4.27 -4.96 -1.64
N PRO A 27 2.99 -4.57 -1.84
CA PRO A 27 2.26 -5.00 -3.05
C PRO A 27 2.94 -4.56 -4.35
N GLY A 28 3.49 -3.35 -4.38
CA GLY A 28 4.23 -2.86 -5.54
C GLY A 28 5.52 -3.63 -5.77
N LEU A 29 6.28 -3.89 -4.70
CA LEU A 29 7.52 -4.66 -4.79
C LEU A 29 7.27 -6.11 -5.26
N ILE A 30 6.18 -6.73 -4.82
CA ILE A 30 5.79 -8.06 -5.29
C ILE A 30 5.57 -8.06 -6.81
N GLY A 31 4.88 -7.03 -7.33
CA GLY A 31 4.73 -6.87 -8.77
C GLY A 31 6.05 -6.64 -9.49
N ASP A 32 6.96 -5.92 -8.88
CA ASP A 32 8.27 -5.60 -9.46
C ASP A 32 9.22 -6.81 -9.53
N LEU A 33 9.00 -7.84 -8.71
CA LEU A 33 9.83 -9.06 -8.75
C LEU A 33 9.86 -9.72 -10.12
N ALA A 34 8.75 -9.62 -10.88
CA ALA A 34 8.70 -10.17 -12.24
C ALA A 34 9.71 -9.50 -13.17
N LYS A 35 10.07 -8.25 -12.89
CA LYS A 35 11.02 -7.45 -13.69
C LYS A 35 12.45 -7.51 -13.14
N ALA A 36 12.63 -8.16 -12.01
CA ALA A 36 13.92 -8.22 -11.30
C ALA A 36 14.23 -9.66 -10.88
N PRO A 37 14.49 -10.57 -11.85
CA PRO A 37 14.80 -11.97 -11.54
C PRO A 37 16.04 -12.06 -10.67
N GLY A 38 16.03 -12.98 -9.72
CA GLY A 38 17.13 -13.15 -8.76
C GLY A 38 17.10 -12.21 -7.55
N HIS A 39 16.11 -11.35 -7.45
CA HIS A 39 15.95 -10.45 -6.32
C HIS A 39 14.91 -11.01 -5.34
N VAL A 40 15.00 -10.62 -4.08
CA VAL A 40 14.10 -11.08 -3.02
C VAL A 40 13.57 -9.88 -2.22
N ILE A 41 12.36 -10.02 -1.69
CA ILE A 41 11.81 -9.08 -0.72
C ILE A 41 12.16 -9.61 0.67
N LEU A 42 12.83 -8.78 1.46
CA LEU A 42 13.21 -9.15 2.83
C LEU A 42 11.96 -9.29 3.70
N PRO A 43 11.97 -10.24 4.66
CA PRO A 43 10.86 -10.39 5.59
C PRO A 43 10.74 -9.18 6.52
N GLY A 44 9.53 -8.99 7.06
CA GLY A 44 9.24 -7.86 7.93
C GLY A 44 8.97 -6.58 7.17
N GLY A 45 8.81 -5.50 7.91
CA GLY A 45 8.59 -4.16 7.37
C GLY A 45 9.10 -3.11 8.33
N PHE A 46 9.52 -1.97 7.82
CA PHE A 46 10.06 -0.89 8.65
C PHE A 46 9.05 0.24 8.90
N MET A 47 7.95 0.28 8.15
CA MET A 47 6.83 1.21 8.40
C MET A 47 5.57 0.71 7.71
N ALA A 48 4.43 1.24 8.12
CA ALA A 48 3.14 0.98 7.50
C ALA A 48 2.54 2.30 7.00
N VAL A 49 1.79 2.24 5.89
CA VAL A 49 1.08 3.37 5.31
C VAL A 49 -0.40 3.04 5.28
N GLN A 50 -1.22 3.87 5.93
CA GLN A 50 -2.67 3.71 5.91
C GLN A 50 -3.26 4.48 4.74
N GLN A 51 -4.08 3.80 3.95
CA GLN A 51 -4.86 4.44 2.90
C GLN A 51 -6.07 5.15 3.51
N ALA A 52 -6.50 6.24 2.91
CA ALA A 52 -7.59 7.05 3.43
C ALA A 52 -8.54 7.47 2.30
N ILE A 53 -9.78 7.76 2.67
CA ILE A 53 -10.77 8.36 1.78
C ILE A 53 -10.88 9.84 2.15
N ALA A 54 -10.93 10.70 1.15
CA ALA A 54 -11.07 12.14 1.33
C ALA A 54 -12.42 12.62 0.80
N CYS A 55 -12.91 13.69 1.40
CA CYS A 55 -14.07 14.42 0.91
C CYS A 55 -13.80 15.93 0.91
N GLY A 56 -14.68 16.70 0.28
CA GLY A 56 -14.54 18.15 0.26
C GLY A 56 -14.70 18.78 1.65
N LYS A 57 -14.00 19.86 1.90
CA LYS A 57 -14.14 20.63 3.13
C LYS A 57 -15.55 21.25 3.23
N GLY A 58 -16.03 21.44 4.46
CA GLY A 58 -17.31 22.07 4.71
C GLY A 58 -18.53 21.16 4.49
N GLN A 59 -18.33 19.84 4.49
CA GLN A 59 -19.39 18.85 4.33
C GLN A 59 -19.40 17.87 5.51
N PRO A 60 -19.82 18.31 6.71
CA PRO A 60 -19.72 17.47 7.91
C PRO A 60 -20.57 16.20 7.84
N GLU A 61 -21.69 16.22 7.14
CA GLU A 61 -22.53 15.04 6.96
C GLU A 61 -21.86 13.99 6.07
N ALA A 62 -21.20 14.41 4.98
CA ALA A 62 -20.44 13.54 4.11
C ALA A 62 -19.25 12.94 4.85
N GLU A 63 -18.54 13.74 5.63
CA GLU A 63 -17.43 13.27 6.45
C GLU A 63 -17.88 12.20 7.45
N ALA A 64 -18.96 12.45 8.17
CA ALA A 64 -19.51 11.49 9.13
C ALA A 64 -19.96 10.19 8.45
N PHE A 65 -20.63 10.30 7.30
CA PHE A 65 -21.05 9.13 6.53
C PHE A 65 -19.84 8.28 6.08
N LEU A 66 -18.83 8.92 5.51
CA LEU A 66 -17.63 8.20 5.04
C LEU A 66 -16.86 7.56 6.18
N ARG A 67 -16.73 8.24 7.31
CA ARG A 67 -16.08 7.69 8.50
C ARG A 67 -16.80 6.43 8.98
N ASN A 68 -18.12 6.51 9.13
CA ASN A 68 -18.92 5.37 9.55
C ASN A 68 -18.89 4.23 8.52
N PHE A 69 -18.94 4.55 7.24
CA PHE A 69 -18.84 3.56 6.17
C PHE A 69 -17.51 2.79 6.25
N VAL A 70 -16.40 3.50 6.38
CA VAL A 70 -15.06 2.86 6.45
C VAL A 70 -14.94 1.99 7.70
N GLU A 71 -15.35 2.51 8.86
CA GLU A 71 -15.28 1.74 10.11
C GLU A 71 -16.16 0.48 10.07
N ASN A 72 -17.36 0.60 9.52
CA ASN A 72 -18.26 -0.55 9.33
C ASN A 72 -17.68 -1.57 8.34
N ALA A 73 -17.09 -1.12 7.25
CA ALA A 73 -16.47 -1.99 6.26
C ALA A 73 -15.28 -2.77 6.86
N LYS A 74 -14.51 -2.14 7.74
CA LYS A 74 -13.43 -2.81 8.47
C LYS A 74 -13.98 -3.83 9.47
N ALA A 75 -14.94 -3.40 10.30
CA ALA A 75 -15.49 -4.22 11.38
C ALA A 75 -16.30 -5.42 10.86
N SER A 76 -17.00 -5.28 9.75
CA SER A 76 -17.82 -6.34 9.16
C SER A 76 -17.01 -7.42 8.44
N GLY A 77 -15.71 -7.22 8.24
CA GLY A 77 -14.87 -8.13 7.47
C GLY A 77 -14.89 -7.90 5.97
N LEU A 78 -15.58 -6.85 5.48
CA LEU A 78 -15.63 -6.56 4.05
C LEU A 78 -14.24 -6.27 3.48
N VAL A 79 -13.46 -5.43 4.14
CA VAL A 79 -12.11 -5.09 3.67
C VAL A 79 -11.23 -6.32 3.64
N ALA A 80 -11.26 -7.15 4.70
CA ALA A 80 -10.50 -8.39 4.75
C ALA A 80 -10.90 -9.35 3.63
N SER A 81 -12.21 -9.48 3.35
CA SER A 81 -12.70 -10.35 2.30
C SER A 81 -12.29 -9.87 0.91
N LEU A 82 -12.27 -8.57 0.67
CA LEU A 82 -11.82 -7.99 -0.61
C LEU A 82 -10.33 -8.21 -0.83
N ILE A 83 -9.52 -8.05 0.21
CA ILE A 83 -8.08 -8.35 0.13
C ILE A 83 -7.86 -9.81 -0.25
N ALA A 84 -8.59 -10.73 0.38
CA ALA A 84 -8.50 -12.17 0.09
C ALA A 84 -9.03 -12.50 -1.31
N GLN A 85 -10.17 -11.95 -1.70
CA GLN A 85 -10.79 -12.19 -3.00
C GLN A 85 -9.90 -11.75 -4.16
N HIS A 86 -9.25 -10.61 -4.03
CA HIS A 86 -8.36 -10.08 -5.05
C HIS A 86 -6.91 -10.57 -4.91
N LYS A 87 -6.65 -11.44 -3.93
CA LYS A 87 -5.33 -12.06 -3.68
C LYS A 87 -4.21 -11.03 -3.57
N VAL A 88 -4.49 -9.89 -2.94
CA VAL A 88 -3.48 -8.84 -2.75
C VAL A 88 -2.62 -9.18 -1.55
N GLN A 89 -1.33 -9.36 -1.79
CA GLN A 89 -0.35 -9.64 -0.74
C GLN A 89 0.24 -8.34 -0.20
N GLY A 90 0.57 -8.34 1.08
CA GLY A 90 1.21 -7.20 1.73
C GLY A 90 0.25 -6.13 2.23
N LEU A 91 -1.06 -6.41 2.21
CA LEU A 91 -2.09 -5.55 2.79
C LEU A 91 -2.73 -6.21 4.01
N SER A 92 -3.17 -5.39 4.94
CA SER A 92 -3.96 -5.81 6.09
C SER A 92 -5.02 -4.74 6.40
N VAL A 93 -6.04 -5.13 7.15
CA VAL A 93 -7.07 -4.19 7.59
C VAL A 93 -6.47 -3.23 8.61
N ALA A 94 -6.67 -1.92 8.42
CA ALA A 94 -6.22 -0.93 9.38
C ALA A 94 -6.98 -1.09 10.72
N PRO A 95 -6.36 -0.75 11.86
CA PRO A 95 -7.04 -0.79 13.14
C PRO A 95 -8.22 0.19 13.18
N ALA A 96 -9.15 -0.03 14.10
CA ALA A 96 -10.24 0.92 14.34
C ALA A 96 -9.69 2.30 14.72
N ALA A 97 -10.31 3.33 14.15
CA ALA A 97 -9.90 4.70 14.41
C ALA A 97 -10.46 5.22 15.73
#